data_311da80d2461ae992dfeadc7107deac8
#
_entry.id   311da80d2461ae992dfeadc7107deac8
#
_cell.length_a   1.000
_cell.length_b   1.000
_cell.length_c   1.000
_cell.angle_alpha   90.00
_cell.angle_beta   90.00
_cell.angle_gamma   90.00
#
_symmetry.space_group_name_H-M   'P 1'
#
loop_
_entity.id
_entity.type
_entity.pdbx_description
1 polymer ?
#
loop_
_entity_poly.entity_id
_entity_poly.type
_entity_poly.pdbx_seq_one_letter_code
_entity_poly.pdbx_strand_id
1 'polypeptide(L)'
;MSKAYSNATIVDIARRANVTNITVSRTFNQPGLVKQETREKIHAIAKELNYVPNAFAQGLKRSSSQIIGIVTSSMYNPFYSELIQTVSRIARTQCYQIMLFDTDGSEEAEMEAIQALFGYKACGILLSPVRDDKNYQPAYLDLAETYRVPLILIDRDIYNRQLSGVFLNNKEIGLLAGKYLSEQPERKMLIIGGPAESEITRVRIEGIINALENKKNDVHIINGDYDFISQEAAVRDYLSVPQNQPDYIIGLNGILTLGAIAICHELKIYNNIKFFSIDEPPKAADYGLHIAGVYHDTQMLGEIAAELLFNAIKKPHNDQAVRREFFTGSLLTH
;
A
#
# COMPACT_ATOMS: atom_id res chain seq x y z
N MET A 1 31.24 17.31 30.18
CA MET A 1 30.63 16.15 30.86
C MET A 1 29.18 16.03 30.44
N SER A 2 28.87 15.14 29.51
CA SER A 2 27.50 14.86 29.05
C SER A 2 26.72 14.17 30.18
N LYS A 3 25.69 14.84 30.70
CA LYS A 3 24.69 14.17 31.55
C LYS A 3 24.05 13.07 30.71
N ALA A 4 24.36 11.81 30.97
CA ALA A 4 23.61 10.69 30.46
C ALA A 4 22.18 10.85 30.98
N TYR A 5 21.22 11.18 30.09
CA TYR A 5 19.80 11.15 30.39
C TYR A 5 19.40 9.67 30.59
N SER A 6 19.42 9.22 31.84
CA SER A 6 18.86 7.94 32.21
C SER A 6 17.33 8.08 32.15
N ASN A 7 16.68 7.42 31.17
CA ASN A 7 15.24 7.36 31.14
C ASN A 7 14.71 6.72 32.43
N ALA A 8 13.67 7.31 33.02
CA ALA A 8 13.02 6.73 34.21
C ALA A 8 12.56 5.30 33.93
N THR A 9 12.70 4.44 34.92
CA THR A 9 12.35 3.02 34.83
C THR A 9 11.17 2.66 35.74
N ILE A 10 10.60 1.47 35.53
CA ILE A 10 9.60 0.91 36.46
C ILE A 10 10.14 0.87 37.91
N VAL A 11 11.45 0.65 38.08
CA VAL A 11 12.09 0.58 39.40
C VAL A 11 12.08 1.95 40.10
N ASP A 12 12.29 3.02 39.34
CA ASP A 12 12.29 4.40 39.87
C ASP A 12 10.89 4.80 40.36
N ILE A 13 9.86 4.45 39.54
CA ILE A 13 8.46 4.67 39.94
C ILE A 13 8.10 3.86 41.17
N ALA A 14 8.47 2.57 41.21
CA ALA A 14 8.16 1.67 42.34
C ALA A 14 8.77 2.20 43.63
N ARG A 15 10.04 2.62 43.60
CA ARG A 15 10.75 3.22 44.72
C ARG A 15 10.04 4.48 45.24
N ARG A 16 9.67 5.38 44.31
CA ARG A 16 9.05 6.68 44.65
C ARG A 16 7.60 6.53 45.13
N ALA A 17 6.87 5.56 44.57
CA ALA A 17 5.50 5.24 44.98
C ALA A 17 5.43 4.39 46.29
N ASN A 18 6.55 3.83 46.71
CA ASN A 18 6.66 2.85 47.80
C ASN A 18 5.80 1.58 47.54
N VAL A 19 5.95 1.03 46.35
CA VAL A 19 5.27 -0.20 45.91
C VAL A 19 6.25 -1.13 45.20
N THR A 20 5.82 -2.36 44.90
CA THR A 20 6.65 -3.29 44.11
C THR A 20 6.64 -2.98 42.62
N ASN A 21 7.69 -3.39 41.89
CA ASN A 21 7.74 -3.31 40.42
C ASN A 21 6.54 -3.99 39.76
N ILE A 22 6.05 -5.08 40.38
CA ILE A 22 4.87 -5.82 39.91
C ILE A 22 3.62 -4.95 40.02
N THR A 23 3.47 -4.17 41.09
CA THR A 23 2.34 -3.25 41.27
C THR A 23 2.35 -2.15 40.19
N VAL A 24 3.53 -1.56 39.93
CA VAL A 24 3.69 -0.57 38.84
C VAL A 24 3.35 -1.20 37.48
N SER A 25 3.92 -2.38 37.18
CA SER A 25 3.63 -3.10 35.95
C SER A 25 2.13 -3.42 35.80
N ARG A 26 1.45 -3.84 36.86
CA ARG A 26 0.00 -4.10 36.86
C ARG A 26 -0.82 -2.84 36.64
N THR A 27 -0.40 -1.71 37.20
CA THR A 27 -1.07 -0.41 36.96
C THR A 27 -1.19 -0.07 35.50
N PHE A 28 -0.14 -0.30 34.69
CA PHE A 28 -0.15 -0.02 33.27
C PHE A 28 -0.78 -1.16 32.42
N ASN A 29 -0.71 -2.42 32.87
CA ASN A 29 -1.10 -3.57 32.05
C ASN A 29 -2.44 -4.21 32.47
N GLN A 30 -2.79 -4.15 33.75
CA GLN A 30 -3.97 -4.78 34.35
C GLN A 30 -4.53 -3.89 35.45
N PRO A 31 -5.01 -2.68 35.13
CA PRO A 31 -5.37 -1.67 36.13
C PRO A 31 -6.45 -2.12 37.10
N GLY A 32 -7.32 -3.07 36.70
CA GLY A 32 -8.35 -3.63 37.56
C GLY A 32 -7.81 -4.43 38.78
N LEU A 33 -6.53 -4.86 38.71
CA LEU A 33 -5.89 -5.59 39.85
C LEU A 33 -5.19 -4.66 40.85
N VAL A 34 -5.26 -3.34 40.68
CA VAL A 34 -4.62 -2.35 41.54
C VAL A 34 -5.66 -1.36 42.04
N LYS A 35 -5.64 -1.06 43.34
CA LYS A 35 -6.56 -0.10 43.96
C LYS A 35 -6.45 1.28 43.27
N GLN A 36 -7.57 1.97 43.14
CA GLN A 36 -7.65 3.23 42.42
C GLN A 36 -6.65 4.28 42.91
N GLU A 37 -6.60 4.48 44.24
CA GLU A 37 -5.66 5.42 44.86
C GLU A 37 -4.19 5.12 44.51
N THR A 38 -3.81 3.83 44.51
CA THR A 38 -2.46 3.41 44.15
C THR A 38 -2.18 3.66 42.66
N ARG A 39 -3.15 3.44 41.78
CA ARG A 39 -3.02 3.73 40.35
C ARG A 39 -2.80 5.21 40.08
N GLU A 40 -3.63 6.06 40.72
CA GLU A 40 -3.53 7.52 40.56
C GLU A 40 -2.17 8.03 41.01
N LYS A 41 -1.68 7.53 42.16
CA LYS A 41 -0.33 7.84 42.65
C LYS A 41 0.76 7.42 41.68
N ILE A 42 0.68 6.21 41.11
CA ILE A 42 1.67 5.69 40.18
C ILE A 42 1.63 6.51 38.87
N HIS A 43 0.46 6.86 38.33
CA HIS A 43 0.32 7.69 37.15
C HIS A 43 0.87 9.11 37.36
N ALA A 44 0.63 9.71 38.53
CA ALA A 44 1.19 11.02 38.86
C ALA A 44 2.73 11.01 38.85
N ILE A 45 3.32 10.01 39.53
CA ILE A 45 4.77 9.85 39.59
C ILE A 45 5.36 9.57 38.20
N ALA A 46 4.71 8.71 37.41
CA ALA A 46 5.14 8.42 36.05
C ALA A 46 5.16 9.69 35.18
N LYS A 47 4.13 10.53 35.31
CA LYS A 47 4.06 11.82 34.62
C LYS A 47 5.17 12.79 35.06
N GLU A 48 5.41 12.91 36.36
CA GLU A 48 6.51 13.74 36.90
C GLU A 48 7.89 13.28 36.42
N LEU A 49 8.10 11.98 36.28
CA LEU A 49 9.34 11.39 35.81
C LEU A 49 9.45 11.33 34.28
N ASN A 50 8.46 11.82 33.56
CA ASN A 50 8.33 11.64 32.09
C ASN A 50 8.52 10.18 31.67
N TYR A 51 8.03 9.25 32.48
CA TYR A 51 8.13 7.84 32.17
C TYR A 51 7.16 7.43 31.08
N VAL A 52 7.67 6.84 30.02
CA VAL A 52 6.88 6.22 28.97
C VAL A 52 6.98 4.70 29.13
N PRO A 53 5.86 4.00 29.33
CA PRO A 53 5.87 2.54 29.40
C PRO A 53 6.44 1.93 28.13
N ASN A 54 7.39 1.00 28.27
CA ASN A 54 7.96 0.30 27.14
C ASN A 54 6.94 -0.68 26.57
N ALA A 55 6.42 -0.40 25.35
CA ALA A 55 5.42 -1.21 24.67
C ALA A 55 5.91 -2.65 24.43
N PHE A 56 7.20 -2.84 24.14
CA PHE A 56 7.79 -4.17 23.95
C PHE A 56 7.79 -4.98 25.27
N ALA A 57 8.14 -4.33 26.40
CA ALA A 57 8.08 -4.98 27.70
C ALA A 57 6.64 -5.31 28.14
N GLN A 58 5.66 -4.54 27.66
CA GLN A 58 4.25 -4.83 27.85
C GLN A 58 3.78 -6.01 26.98
N GLY A 59 4.20 -6.05 25.72
CA GLY A 59 3.90 -7.09 24.75
C GLY A 59 4.51 -8.46 25.09
N LEU A 60 5.65 -8.50 25.82
CA LEU A 60 6.25 -9.76 26.25
C LEU A 60 5.34 -10.60 27.15
N LYS A 61 4.41 -9.98 27.88
CA LYS A 61 3.42 -10.68 28.72
C LYS A 61 2.10 -10.99 28.01
N ARG A 62 1.89 -10.43 26.81
CA ARG A 62 0.73 -10.72 25.95
C ARG A 62 1.20 -11.65 24.82
N SER A 63 0.33 -12.53 24.36
CA SER A 63 0.60 -13.43 23.24
C SER A 63 0.77 -12.69 21.90
N SER A 64 0.27 -11.46 21.80
CA SER A 64 0.40 -10.58 20.62
C SER A 64 0.58 -9.12 21.05
N SER A 65 1.22 -8.33 20.19
CA SER A 65 1.28 -6.87 20.32
C SER A 65 -0.03 -6.26 19.82
N GLN A 66 -0.22 -4.95 19.99
CA GLN A 66 -1.30 -4.21 19.31
C GLN A 66 -0.75 -3.52 18.04
N ILE A 67 0.09 -4.23 17.30
CA ILE A 67 0.75 -3.74 16.09
C ILE A 67 0.20 -4.50 14.89
N ILE A 68 -0.17 -3.80 13.84
CA ILE A 68 -0.38 -4.35 12.50
C ILE A 68 0.72 -3.85 11.57
N GLY A 69 1.20 -4.76 10.72
CA GLY A 69 2.15 -4.42 9.68
C GLY A 69 1.44 -3.97 8.41
N ILE A 70 2.00 -3.00 7.73
CA ILE A 70 1.68 -2.70 6.34
C ILE A 70 2.99 -2.72 5.57
N VAL A 71 3.05 -3.56 4.54
CA VAL A 71 4.22 -3.68 3.66
C VAL A 71 3.76 -3.35 2.25
N THR A 72 4.38 -2.33 1.65
CA THR A 72 4.05 -1.86 0.30
C THR A 72 5.25 -1.91 -0.61
N SER A 73 5.00 -2.12 -1.90
CA SER A 73 6.05 -2.12 -2.92
C SER A 73 6.57 -0.72 -3.26
N SER A 74 5.80 0.33 -2.98
CA SER A 74 6.22 1.72 -3.15
C SER A 74 5.28 2.68 -2.41
N MET A 75 5.83 3.50 -1.54
CA MET A 75 5.10 4.63 -0.93
C MET A 75 5.02 5.85 -1.83
N TYR A 76 5.78 5.87 -2.89
CA TYR A 76 5.74 6.95 -3.88
C TYR A 76 4.41 7.00 -4.63
N ASN A 77 3.75 5.84 -4.81
CA ASN A 77 2.44 5.78 -5.47
C ASN A 77 1.32 6.22 -4.51
N PRO A 78 0.58 7.32 -4.81
CA PRO A 78 -0.52 7.83 -3.99
C PRO A 78 -1.63 6.83 -3.71
N PHE A 79 -1.86 5.84 -4.58
CA PHE A 79 -2.78 4.74 -4.36
C PHE A 79 -2.56 4.08 -2.98
N TYR A 80 -1.29 3.75 -2.65
CA TYR A 80 -0.99 3.16 -1.36
C TYR A 80 -1.13 4.15 -0.21
N SER A 81 -0.72 5.41 -0.39
CA SER A 81 -0.79 6.39 0.70
C SER A 81 -2.23 6.68 1.14
N GLU A 82 -3.19 6.77 0.23
CA GLU A 82 -4.60 6.96 0.52
C GLU A 82 -5.23 5.74 1.20
N LEU A 83 -4.93 4.53 0.68
CA LEU A 83 -5.36 3.27 1.29
C LEU A 83 -4.82 3.15 2.72
N ILE A 84 -3.52 3.41 2.93
CA ILE A 84 -2.87 3.36 4.24
C ILE A 84 -3.47 4.38 5.21
N GLN A 85 -3.79 5.58 4.76
CA GLN A 85 -4.45 6.59 5.58
C GLN A 85 -5.78 6.09 6.12
N THR A 86 -6.58 5.43 5.29
CA THR A 86 -7.86 4.84 5.68
C THR A 86 -7.68 3.72 6.68
N VAL A 87 -6.76 2.77 6.41
CA VAL A 87 -6.44 1.68 7.34
C VAL A 87 -5.94 2.23 8.67
N SER A 88 -5.09 3.28 8.65
CA SER A 88 -4.56 3.92 9.86
C SER A 88 -5.65 4.54 10.72
N ARG A 89 -6.62 5.20 10.09
CA ARG A 89 -7.78 5.76 10.77
C ARG A 89 -8.60 4.68 11.49
N ILE A 90 -8.86 3.57 10.80
CA ILE A 90 -9.62 2.43 11.36
C ILE A 90 -8.83 1.74 12.48
N ALA A 91 -7.54 1.46 12.27
CA ALA A 91 -6.67 0.83 13.26
C ALA A 91 -6.67 1.61 14.58
N ARG A 92 -6.59 2.94 14.51
CA ARG A 92 -6.62 3.82 15.69
C ARG A 92 -7.91 3.67 16.49
N THR A 93 -9.07 3.56 15.84
CA THR A 93 -10.35 3.35 16.54
C THR A 93 -10.43 2.02 17.27
N GLN A 94 -9.64 1.04 16.85
CA GLN A 94 -9.53 -0.28 17.47
C GLN A 94 -8.30 -0.43 18.38
N CYS A 95 -7.64 0.69 18.70
CA CYS A 95 -6.45 0.74 19.57
C CYS A 95 -5.24 -0.04 19.02
N TYR A 96 -5.10 -0.19 17.71
CA TYR A 96 -3.91 -0.74 17.08
C TYR A 96 -2.97 0.36 16.59
N GLN A 97 -1.68 0.06 16.60
CA GLN A 97 -0.61 0.86 16.00
C GLN A 97 -0.22 0.25 14.65
N ILE A 98 0.24 1.08 13.72
CA ILE A 98 0.74 0.63 12.42
C ILE A 98 2.26 0.71 12.41
N MET A 99 2.90 -0.36 11.91
CA MET A 99 4.26 -0.35 11.42
C MET A 99 4.21 -0.44 9.90
N LEU A 100 4.80 0.54 9.24
CA LEU A 100 4.81 0.67 7.79
C LEU A 100 6.21 0.40 7.26
N PHE A 101 6.30 -0.46 6.25
CA PHE A 101 7.52 -0.77 5.51
C PHE A 101 7.30 -0.49 4.04
N ASP A 102 8.22 0.26 3.45
CA ASP A 102 8.37 0.45 2.01
C ASP A 102 9.49 -0.45 1.53
N THR A 103 9.21 -1.30 0.55
CA THR A 103 10.20 -2.24 0.04
C THR A 103 10.94 -1.72 -1.18
N ASP A 104 10.45 -0.62 -1.76
CA ASP A 104 11.02 -0.03 -2.99
C ASP A 104 11.25 -1.07 -4.09
N GLY A 105 10.32 -2.04 -4.21
CA GLY A 105 10.38 -3.12 -5.19
C GLY A 105 11.40 -4.23 -4.89
N SER A 106 12.08 -4.23 -3.73
CA SER A 106 13.08 -5.25 -3.37
C SER A 106 12.44 -6.44 -2.66
N GLU A 107 12.69 -7.65 -3.19
CA GLU A 107 12.26 -8.92 -2.56
C GLU A 107 12.97 -9.14 -1.22
N GLU A 108 14.24 -8.73 -1.10
CA GLU A 108 15.00 -8.82 0.14
C GLU A 108 14.40 -7.91 1.21
N ALA A 109 14.08 -6.66 0.88
CA ALA A 109 13.46 -5.71 1.80
C ALA A 109 12.05 -6.18 2.23
N GLU A 110 11.29 -6.81 1.33
CA GLU A 110 10.01 -7.41 1.65
C GLU A 110 10.15 -8.55 2.67
N MET A 111 11.11 -9.45 2.46
CA MET A 111 11.41 -10.53 3.39
C MET A 111 11.83 -10.00 4.76
N GLU A 112 12.73 -9.02 4.79
CA GLU A 112 13.21 -8.39 6.04
C GLU A 112 12.07 -7.70 6.79
N ALA A 113 11.20 -6.98 6.08
CA ALA A 113 10.02 -6.33 6.65
C ALA A 113 9.07 -7.34 7.32
N ILE A 114 8.77 -8.44 6.63
CA ILE A 114 7.91 -9.50 7.17
C ILE A 114 8.55 -10.18 8.39
N GLN A 115 9.84 -10.49 8.34
CA GLN A 115 10.56 -11.06 9.48
C GLN A 115 10.59 -10.11 10.68
N ALA A 116 10.81 -8.82 10.44
CA ALA A 116 10.77 -7.80 11.48
C ALA A 116 9.38 -7.75 12.15
N LEU A 117 8.30 -7.78 11.36
CA LEU A 117 6.93 -7.79 11.86
C LEU A 117 6.64 -9.02 12.73
N PHE A 118 7.14 -10.20 12.36
CA PHE A 118 7.05 -11.39 13.22
C PHE A 118 7.83 -11.19 14.54
N GLY A 119 9.05 -10.63 14.45
CA GLY A 119 9.86 -10.28 15.63
C GLY A 119 9.16 -9.30 16.57
N TYR A 120 8.43 -8.33 16.04
CA TYR A 120 7.61 -7.38 16.80
C TYR A 120 6.27 -7.96 17.24
N LYS A 121 5.98 -9.23 16.94
CA LYS A 121 4.71 -9.91 17.25
C LYS A 121 3.50 -9.16 16.68
N ALA A 122 3.60 -8.70 15.47
CA ALA A 122 2.47 -8.08 14.78
C ALA A 122 1.26 -9.01 14.78
N CYS A 123 0.07 -8.45 14.99
CA CYS A 123 -1.18 -9.21 15.06
C CYS A 123 -1.69 -9.64 13.69
N GLY A 124 -1.27 -8.94 12.65
CA GLY A 124 -1.64 -9.20 11.27
C GLY A 124 -0.90 -8.27 10.32
N ILE A 125 -0.89 -8.60 9.05
CA ILE A 125 -0.12 -7.91 8.03
C ILE A 125 -1.00 -7.64 6.82
N LEU A 126 -1.02 -6.39 6.33
CA LEU A 126 -1.44 -6.03 4.97
C LEU A 126 -0.21 -5.99 4.08
N LEU A 127 -0.25 -6.68 2.97
CA LEU A 127 0.89 -6.82 2.07
C LEU A 127 0.49 -6.53 0.63
N SER A 128 1.18 -5.59 -0.01
CA SER A 128 1.27 -5.50 -1.46
C SER A 128 2.60 -6.12 -1.89
N PRO A 129 2.60 -7.34 -2.45
CA PRO A 129 3.83 -8.02 -2.81
C PRO A 129 4.65 -7.24 -3.83
N VAL A 130 5.97 -7.34 -3.78
CA VAL A 130 6.87 -6.70 -4.76
C VAL A 130 6.67 -7.24 -6.17
N ARG A 131 6.27 -8.52 -6.29
CA ARG A 131 5.98 -9.19 -7.57
C ARG A 131 4.58 -9.80 -7.57
N ASP A 132 4.00 -9.85 -8.75
CA ASP A 132 2.68 -10.42 -9.04
C ASP A 132 2.72 -11.41 -10.23
N ASP A 133 3.90 -11.89 -10.59
CA ASP A 133 4.03 -12.93 -11.62
C ASP A 133 3.74 -14.33 -11.07
N LYS A 134 3.40 -15.26 -11.97
CA LYS A 134 2.95 -16.62 -11.60
C LYS A 134 4.02 -17.49 -10.93
N ASN A 135 5.28 -17.10 -11.01
CA ASN A 135 6.41 -17.85 -10.45
C ASN A 135 6.81 -17.32 -9.06
N TYR A 136 6.23 -16.22 -8.62
CA TYR A 136 6.57 -15.63 -7.34
C TYR A 136 6.06 -16.48 -6.17
N GLN A 137 7.00 -17.03 -5.39
CA GLN A 137 6.73 -17.91 -4.24
C GLN A 137 7.62 -17.53 -3.05
N PRO A 138 7.27 -16.47 -2.34
CA PRO A 138 8.11 -15.99 -1.24
C PRO A 138 8.03 -16.91 -0.02
N ALA A 139 9.20 -17.20 0.57
CA ALA A 139 9.32 -18.10 1.72
C ALA A 139 8.65 -17.59 2.99
N TYR A 140 8.35 -16.29 3.09
CA TYR A 140 7.66 -15.72 4.26
C TYR A 140 6.21 -16.22 4.40
N LEU A 141 5.61 -16.82 3.36
CA LEU A 141 4.26 -17.39 3.46
C LEU A 141 4.23 -18.56 4.45
N ASP A 142 5.22 -19.44 4.38
CA ASP A 142 5.34 -20.57 5.31
C ASP A 142 5.64 -20.07 6.74
N LEU A 143 6.38 -18.97 6.85
CA LEU A 143 6.59 -18.30 8.14
C LEU A 143 5.27 -17.73 8.69
N ALA A 144 4.45 -17.06 7.87
CA ALA A 144 3.16 -16.50 8.31
C ALA A 144 2.23 -17.59 8.85
N GLU A 145 2.18 -18.77 8.20
CA GLU A 145 1.43 -19.93 8.68
C GLU A 145 2.00 -20.45 10.02
N THR A 146 3.34 -20.58 10.12
CA THR A 146 4.03 -21.04 11.33
C THR A 146 3.78 -20.12 12.52
N TYR A 147 3.87 -18.82 12.33
CA TYR A 147 3.63 -17.81 13.37
C TYR A 147 2.15 -17.52 13.59
N ARG A 148 1.26 -18.07 12.75
CA ARG A 148 -0.20 -17.85 12.76
C ARG A 148 -0.57 -16.37 12.72
N VAL A 149 0.14 -15.59 11.90
CA VAL A 149 -0.12 -14.17 11.67
C VAL A 149 -0.95 -14.03 10.40
N PRO A 150 -2.19 -13.49 10.48
CA PRO A 150 -3.00 -13.25 9.30
C PRO A 150 -2.27 -12.34 8.30
N LEU A 151 -2.24 -12.75 7.04
CA LEU A 151 -1.68 -12.00 5.94
C LEU A 151 -2.79 -11.74 4.93
N ILE A 152 -3.08 -10.46 4.67
CA ILE A 152 -4.11 -10.01 3.74
C ILE A 152 -3.41 -9.27 2.61
N LEU A 153 -3.67 -9.69 1.38
CA LEU A 153 -3.10 -9.06 0.19
C LEU A 153 -3.87 -7.79 -0.19
N ILE A 154 -3.14 -6.82 -0.73
CA ILE A 154 -3.69 -5.60 -1.32
C ILE A 154 -3.07 -5.36 -2.70
N ASP A 155 -3.91 -5.02 -3.69
CA ASP A 155 -3.52 -4.67 -5.06
C ASP A 155 -2.91 -5.85 -5.85
N ARG A 156 -1.78 -6.39 -5.41
CA ARG A 156 -1.05 -7.47 -6.07
C ARG A 156 -1.34 -8.84 -5.46
N ASP A 157 -1.37 -9.85 -6.30
CA ASP A 157 -1.69 -11.23 -5.90
C ASP A 157 -0.45 -12.13 -5.85
N ILE A 158 -0.53 -13.20 -5.05
CA ILE A 158 0.42 -14.31 -5.04
C ILE A 158 -0.34 -15.54 -5.55
N TYR A 159 -0.19 -15.85 -6.82
CA TYR A 159 -1.06 -16.79 -7.56
C TYR A 159 -1.12 -18.21 -7.01
N ASN A 160 -0.04 -18.71 -6.43
CA ASN A 160 0.05 -20.10 -5.97
C ASN A 160 -0.49 -20.30 -4.54
N ARG A 161 -1.03 -19.25 -3.93
CA ARG A 161 -1.61 -19.29 -2.57
C ARG A 161 -2.97 -18.61 -2.57
N GLN A 162 -3.96 -19.28 -1.99
CA GLN A 162 -5.27 -18.67 -1.80
C GLN A 162 -5.29 -17.84 -0.52
N LEU A 163 -4.83 -16.59 -0.62
CA LEU A 163 -4.87 -15.64 0.48
C LEU A 163 -6.06 -14.69 0.33
N SER A 164 -6.61 -14.28 1.46
CA SER A 164 -7.61 -13.21 1.46
C SER A 164 -6.98 -11.91 1.00
N GLY A 165 -7.75 -11.08 0.30
CA GLY A 165 -7.21 -9.83 -0.19
C GLY A 165 -8.23 -8.95 -0.90
N VAL A 166 -7.78 -7.75 -1.21
CA VAL A 166 -8.52 -6.72 -1.94
C VAL A 166 -7.73 -6.37 -3.20
N PHE A 167 -8.33 -6.55 -4.35
CA PHE A 167 -7.66 -6.48 -5.64
C PHE A 167 -8.43 -5.57 -6.60
N LEU A 168 -7.72 -5.03 -7.59
CA LEU A 168 -8.34 -4.42 -8.75
C LEU A 168 -8.60 -5.48 -9.83
N ASN A 169 -9.75 -5.38 -10.52
CA ASN A 169 -10.05 -6.20 -11.68
C ASN A 169 -9.32 -5.62 -12.91
N ASN A 170 -8.01 -5.79 -12.93
CA ASN A 170 -7.11 -5.16 -13.91
C ASN A 170 -7.46 -5.48 -15.36
N LYS A 171 -8.02 -6.67 -15.63
CA LYS A 171 -8.48 -7.03 -16.97
C LYS A 171 -9.68 -6.18 -17.40
N GLU A 172 -10.68 -6.03 -16.54
CA GLU A 172 -11.86 -5.22 -16.83
C GLU A 172 -11.52 -3.73 -16.95
N ILE A 173 -10.59 -3.26 -16.10
CA ILE A 173 -10.05 -1.90 -16.18
C ILE A 173 -9.40 -1.64 -17.55
N GLY A 174 -8.58 -2.58 -18.04
CA GLY A 174 -7.99 -2.49 -19.37
C GLY A 174 -9.04 -2.48 -20.47
N LEU A 175 -10.09 -3.32 -20.37
CA LEU A 175 -11.20 -3.36 -21.32
C LEU A 175 -11.99 -2.05 -21.32
N LEU A 176 -12.29 -1.45 -20.17
CA LEU A 176 -12.96 -0.15 -20.06
C LEU A 176 -12.14 0.97 -20.71
N ALA A 177 -10.84 1.01 -20.43
CA ALA A 177 -9.93 1.95 -21.04
C ALA A 177 -9.90 1.79 -22.57
N GLY A 178 -9.70 0.56 -23.04
CA GLY A 178 -9.67 0.25 -24.46
C GLY A 178 -10.99 0.56 -25.19
N LYS A 179 -12.14 0.30 -24.56
CA LYS A 179 -13.46 0.65 -25.10
C LYS A 179 -13.57 2.17 -25.30
N TYR A 180 -13.26 2.95 -24.27
CA TYR A 180 -13.25 4.42 -24.40
C TYR A 180 -12.34 4.89 -25.52
N LEU A 181 -11.10 4.39 -25.57
CA LEU A 181 -10.12 4.74 -26.60
C LEU A 181 -10.57 4.30 -28.00
N SER A 182 -11.28 3.20 -28.12
CA SER A 182 -11.82 2.73 -29.40
C SER A 182 -12.88 3.66 -29.99
N GLU A 183 -13.57 4.42 -29.19
CA GLU A 183 -14.59 5.40 -29.61
C GLU A 183 -13.97 6.72 -30.05
N GLN A 184 -12.67 6.95 -29.76
CA GLN A 184 -11.97 8.16 -30.15
C GLN A 184 -11.56 8.14 -31.64
N PRO A 185 -11.44 9.31 -32.31
CA PRO A 185 -10.99 9.40 -33.69
C PRO A 185 -9.48 9.18 -33.83
N GLU A 186 -8.73 9.39 -32.77
CA GLU A 186 -7.27 9.27 -32.70
C GLU A 186 -6.82 7.83 -32.93
N ARG A 187 -5.70 7.62 -33.63
CA ARG A 187 -5.21 6.31 -34.04
C ARG A 187 -3.83 5.97 -33.58
N LYS A 188 -2.99 6.96 -33.32
CA LYS A 188 -1.62 6.75 -32.89
C LYS A 188 -1.55 6.86 -31.36
N MET A 189 -1.21 5.79 -30.69
CA MET A 189 -1.27 5.70 -29.25
C MET A 189 0.08 5.25 -28.68
N LEU A 190 0.47 5.86 -27.56
CA LEU A 190 1.59 5.42 -26.74
C LEU A 190 1.05 4.93 -25.41
N ILE A 191 1.29 3.66 -25.07
CA ILE A 191 1.02 3.10 -23.77
C ILE A 191 2.31 3.11 -22.94
N ILE A 192 2.26 3.70 -21.76
CA ILE A 192 3.37 3.71 -20.80
C ILE A 192 2.98 2.80 -19.65
N GLY A 193 3.68 1.67 -19.52
CA GLY A 193 3.40 0.60 -18.56
C GLY A 193 4.46 0.47 -17.48
N GLY A 194 4.13 -0.30 -16.44
CA GLY A 194 5.08 -0.81 -15.45
C GLY A 194 5.90 -1.99 -15.98
N PRO A 195 6.51 -2.81 -15.10
CA PRO A 195 7.32 -3.96 -15.52
C PRO A 195 6.57 -4.90 -16.46
N ALA A 196 7.24 -5.32 -17.52
CA ALA A 196 6.61 -6.16 -18.56
C ALA A 196 6.19 -7.53 -18.05
N GLU A 197 6.89 -8.05 -17.03
CA GLU A 197 6.61 -9.31 -16.34
C GLU A 197 5.46 -9.21 -15.34
N SER A 198 5.08 -8.01 -14.90
CA SER A 198 3.96 -7.82 -13.98
C SER A 198 2.64 -8.22 -14.63
N GLU A 199 1.87 -9.04 -13.94
CA GLU A 199 0.54 -9.46 -14.39
C GLU A 199 -0.41 -8.26 -14.53
N ILE A 200 -0.33 -7.29 -13.63
CA ILE A 200 -1.11 -6.04 -13.70
C ILE A 200 -0.84 -5.32 -15.03
N THR A 201 0.44 -5.10 -15.36
CA THR A 201 0.83 -4.46 -16.62
C THR A 201 0.30 -5.24 -17.81
N ARG A 202 0.53 -6.56 -17.83
CA ARG A 202 0.15 -7.43 -18.94
C ARG A 202 -1.36 -7.43 -19.18
N VAL A 203 -2.19 -7.65 -18.15
CA VAL A 203 -3.64 -7.75 -18.34
C VAL A 203 -4.32 -6.42 -18.64
N ARG A 204 -3.76 -5.30 -18.12
CA ARG A 204 -4.23 -3.94 -18.51
C ARG A 204 -3.97 -3.68 -19.99
N ILE A 205 -2.75 -3.96 -20.48
CA ILE A 205 -2.38 -3.81 -21.89
C ILE A 205 -3.24 -4.73 -22.75
N GLU A 206 -3.36 -6.01 -22.42
CA GLU A 206 -4.21 -6.96 -23.16
C GLU A 206 -5.66 -6.47 -23.26
N GLY A 207 -6.22 -5.97 -22.16
CA GLY A 207 -7.59 -5.44 -22.14
C GLY A 207 -7.76 -4.26 -23.11
N ILE A 208 -6.79 -3.31 -23.10
CA ILE A 208 -6.78 -2.18 -24.01
C ILE A 208 -6.68 -2.65 -25.48
N ILE A 209 -5.69 -3.49 -25.79
CA ILE A 209 -5.44 -3.95 -27.17
C ILE A 209 -6.64 -4.73 -27.72
N ASN A 210 -7.20 -5.68 -26.93
CA ASN A 210 -8.36 -6.47 -27.36
C ASN A 210 -9.58 -5.59 -27.71
N ALA A 211 -9.78 -4.49 -27.00
CA ALA A 211 -10.85 -3.56 -27.32
C ALA A 211 -10.57 -2.70 -28.57
N LEU A 212 -9.29 -2.54 -28.93
CA LEU A 212 -8.85 -1.79 -30.11
C LEU A 212 -8.76 -2.63 -31.40
N GLU A 213 -8.78 -3.98 -31.33
CA GLU A 213 -8.50 -4.91 -32.44
C GLU A 213 -9.34 -4.67 -33.71
N ASN A 214 -10.55 -4.13 -33.59
CA ASN A 214 -11.42 -3.86 -34.74
C ASN A 214 -11.08 -2.57 -35.50
N LYS A 215 -10.02 -1.85 -35.12
CA LYS A 215 -9.62 -0.58 -35.73
C LYS A 215 -8.13 -0.61 -36.07
N LYS A 216 -7.74 0.02 -37.17
CA LYS A 216 -6.33 0.21 -37.55
C LYS A 216 -5.70 1.26 -36.64
N ASN A 217 -5.31 0.84 -35.45
CA ASN A 217 -4.59 1.68 -34.51
C ASN A 217 -3.09 1.37 -34.58
N ASP A 218 -2.27 2.41 -34.47
CA ASP A 218 -0.83 2.33 -34.33
C ASP A 218 -0.52 2.48 -32.83
N VAL A 219 -0.23 1.37 -32.14
CA VAL A 219 0.00 1.34 -30.69
C VAL A 219 1.45 1.01 -30.42
N HIS A 220 2.17 1.94 -29.82
CA HIS A 220 3.50 1.73 -29.28
C HIS A 220 3.45 1.54 -27.77
N ILE A 221 4.30 0.67 -27.21
CA ILE A 221 4.31 0.36 -25.78
C ILE A 221 5.73 0.57 -25.27
N ILE A 222 5.86 1.33 -24.18
CA ILE A 222 7.10 1.50 -23.42
C ILE A 222 6.84 1.03 -22.00
N ASN A 223 7.55 -0.02 -21.59
CA ASN A 223 7.50 -0.55 -20.23
C ASN A 223 8.73 -0.12 -19.41
N GLY A 224 8.55 -0.01 -18.11
CA GLY A 224 9.58 0.30 -17.14
C GLY A 224 9.07 0.02 -15.73
N ASP A 225 9.37 0.87 -14.77
CA ASP A 225 8.85 0.75 -13.41
C ASP A 225 7.55 1.56 -13.23
N TYR A 226 6.86 1.35 -12.11
CA TYR A 226 5.61 2.06 -11.82
C TYR A 226 5.81 3.51 -11.35
N ASP A 227 7.05 3.93 -11.08
CA ASP A 227 7.44 5.29 -10.64
C ASP A 227 7.86 6.24 -11.77
N PHE A 228 7.92 5.75 -13.01
CA PHE A 228 8.34 6.47 -14.20
C PHE A 228 9.86 6.73 -14.34
N ILE A 229 10.69 6.37 -13.38
CA ILE A 229 12.13 6.72 -13.40
C ILE A 229 12.88 5.94 -14.49
N SER A 230 12.66 4.62 -14.56
CA SER A 230 13.41 3.76 -15.46
C SER A 230 13.10 3.98 -16.95
N GLN A 231 11.85 4.38 -17.31
CA GLN A 231 11.44 4.59 -18.68
C GLN A 231 11.46 6.05 -19.13
N GLU A 232 11.80 7.00 -18.26
CA GLU A 232 11.79 8.44 -18.59
C GLU A 232 12.60 8.75 -19.84
N ALA A 233 13.83 8.24 -19.93
CA ALA A 233 14.71 8.46 -21.07
C ALA A 233 14.11 7.88 -22.37
N ALA A 234 13.58 6.66 -22.32
CA ALA A 234 12.98 6.01 -23.48
C ALA A 234 11.73 6.76 -23.97
N VAL A 235 10.89 7.25 -23.07
CA VAL A 235 9.71 8.05 -23.39
C VAL A 235 10.13 9.38 -24.00
N ARG A 236 11.14 10.05 -23.44
CA ARG A 236 11.69 11.31 -23.96
C ARG A 236 12.25 11.14 -25.35
N ASP A 237 13.08 10.13 -25.59
CA ASP A 237 13.69 9.84 -26.88
C ASP A 237 12.61 9.55 -27.94
N TYR A 238 11.61 8.74 -27.60
CA TYR A 238 10.50 8.43 -28.49
C TYR A 238 9.70 9.67 -28.90
N LEU A 239 9.31 10.51 -27.94
CA LEU A 239 8.51 11.71 -28.17
C LEU A 239 9.30 12.86 -28.85
N SER A 240 10.62 12.86 -28.75
CA SER A 240 11.49 13.85 -29.41
C SER A 240 11.50 13.73 -30.94
N VAL A 241 11.11 12.57 -31.44
CA VAL A 241 11.02 12.33 -32.90
C VAL A 241 9.60 12.71 -33.39
N PRO A 242 9.43 13.74 -34.22
CA PRO A 242 8.11 14.23 -34.62
C PRO A 242 7.21 13.15 -35.24
N GLN A 243 7.79 12.22 -36.03
CA GLN A 243 7.05 11.11 -36.63
C GLN A 243 6.52 10.09 -35.62
N ASN A 244 7.09 10.04 -34.41
CA ASN A 244 6.67 9.14 -33.34
C ASN A 244 5.60 9.75 -32.44
N GLN A 245 5.40 11.06 -32.47
CA GLN A 245 4.46 11.72 -31.59
C GLN A 245 3.06 11.10 -31.71
N PRO A 246 2.48 10.62 -30.59
CA PRO A 246 1.16 10.01 -30.62
C PRO A 246 0.05 11.05 -30.55
N ASP A 247 -1.15 10.67 -30.95
CA ASP A 247 -2.36 11.45 -30.70
C ASP A 247 -2.83 11.29 -29.23
N TYR A 248 -2.55 10.10 -28.65
CA TYR A 248 -2.95 9.74 -27.30
C TYR A 248 -1.81 9.08 -26.52
N ILE A 249 -1.61 9.51 -25.27
CA ILE A 249 -0.73 8.84 -24.31
C ILE A 249 -1.59 8.23 -23.22
N ILE A 250 -1.39 6.93 -22.95
CA ILE A 250 -2.08 6.16 -21.93
C ILE A 250 -1.07 5.75 -20.85
N GLY A 251 -1.18 6.32 -19.67
CA GLY A 251 -0.41 5.86 -18.50
C GLY A 251 -1.16 4.76 -17.75
N LEU A 252 -0.51 3.63 -17.50
CA LEU A 252 -1.12 2.53 -16.76
C LEU A 252 -1.20 2.77 -15.25
N ASN A 253 -0.73 3.93 -14.76
CA ASN A 253 -1.07 4.52 -13.48
C ASN A 253 -0.95 6.05 -13.55
N GLY A 254 -1.41 6.72 -12.47
CA GLY A 254 -1.40 8.19 -12.42
C GLY A 254 0.00 8.81 -12.45
N ILE A 255 1.02 8.14 -11.88
CA ILE A 255 2.42 8.61 -11.88
C ILE A 255 3.01 8.54 -13.29
N LEU A 256 2.79 7.45 -14.00
CA LEU A 256 3.24 7.30 -15.40
C LEU A 256 2.61 8.36 -16.30
N THR A 257 1.34 8.66 -16.06
CA THR A 257 0.63 9.72 -16.80
C THR A 257 1.26 11.09 -16.54
N LEU A 258 1.53 11.45 -15.27
CA LEU A 258 2.15 12.73 -14.92
C LEU A 258 3.57 12.85 -15.48
N GLY A 259 4.35 11.76 -15.42
CA GLY A 259 5.70 11.74 -16.01
C GLY A 259 5.68 12.05 -17.51
N ALA A 260 4.75 11.43 -18.24
CA ALA A 260 4.57 11.71 -19.67
C ALA A 260 4.13 13.16 -19.95
N ILE A 261 3.22 13.70 -19.14
CA ILE A 261 2.78 15.10 -19.23
C ILE A 261 3.97 16.03 -19.03
N ALA A 262 4.83 15.78 -18.04
CA ALA A 262 6.01 16.59 -17.79
C ALA A 262 6.94 16.64 -19.02
N ILE A 263 7.24 15.48 -19.62
CA ILE A 263 8.04 15.41 -20.86
C ILE A 263 7.36 16.17 -22.00
N CYS A 264 6.05 16.02 -22.18
CA CYS A 264 5.32 16.72 -23.25
C CYS A 264 5.38 18.25 -23.07
N HIS A 265 5.35 18.75 -21.84
CA HIS A 265 5.55 20.18 -21.54
C HIS A 265 6.95 20.64 -21.88
N GLU A 266 8.00 19.91 -21.49
CA GLU A 266 9.38 20.22 -21.82
C GLU A 266 9.64 20.27 -23.32
N LEU A 267 9.09 19.30 -24.06
CA LEU A 267 9.19 19.22 -25.52
C LEU A 267 8.23 20.19 -26.24
N LYS A 268 7.36 20.91 -25.52
CA LYS A 268 6.36 21.85 -26.05
C LYS A 268 5.35 21.20 -27.01
N ILE A 269 5.02 19.92 -26.76
CA ILE A 269 4.05 19.15 -27.56
C ILE A 269 2.75 18.86 -26.82
N TYR A 270 2.63 19.25 -25.56
CA TYR A 270 1.51 18.96 -24.66
C TYR A 270 0.14 19.26 -25.30
N ASN A 271 -0.02 20.42 -25.95
CA ASN A 271 -1.30 20.84 -26.55
C ASN A 271 -1.77 20.00 -27.74
N ASN A 272 -0.89 19.15 -28.29
CA ASN A 272 -1.19 18.32 -29.44
C ASN A 272 -1.53 16.88 -29.09
N ILE A 273 -1.44 16.53 -27.80
CA ILE A 273 -1.55 15.17 -27.30
C ILE A 273 -2.67 15.10 -26.28
N LYS A 274 -3.52 14.08 -26.37
CA LYS A 274 -4.51 13.73 -25.35
C LYS A 274 -3.94 12.70 -24.38
N PHE A 275 -4.44 12.73 -23.16
CA PHE A 275 -3.98 11.82 -22.12
C PHE A 275 -5.13 10.99 -21.57
N PHE A 276 -4.83 9.74 -21.22
CA PHE A 276 -5.70 8.84 -20.51
C PHE A 276 -4.92 8.18 -19.37
N SER A 277 -5.55 8.05 -18.20
CA SER A 277 -4.90 7.48 -17.03
C SER A 277 -5.68 6.30 -16.47
N ILE A 278 -4.98 5.23 -16.11
CA ILE A 278 -5.50 4.29 -15.14
C ILE A 278 -4.98 4.77 -13.79
N ASP A 279 -5.85 4.84 -12.79
CA ASP A 279 -5.70 5.57 -11.54
C ASP A 279 -5.67 7.11 -11.74
N GLU A 280 -6.19 7.82 -10.74
CA GLU A 280 -6.19 9.27 -10.75
C GLU A 280 -4.76 9.82 -10.64
N PRO A 281 -4.32 10.65 -11.59
CA PRO A 281 -3.04 11.33 -11.44
C PRO A 281 -3.07 12.24 -10.20
N PRO A 282 -2.07 12.14 -9.29
CA PRO A 282 -2.12 12.83 -8.01
C PRO A 282 -2.37 14.32 -8.15
N LYS A 283 -3.48 14.79 -7.57
CA LYS A 283 -3.87 16.22 -7.55
C LYS A 283 -3.95 16.89 -8.91
N ALA A 284 -4.08 16.13 -9.99
CA ALA A 284 -4.15 16.70 -11.35
C ALA A 284 -5.30 17.70 -11.47
N ALA A 285 -6.48 17.35 -10.97
CA ALA A 285 -7.66 18.23 -10.98
C ALA A 285 -7.44 19.54 -10.18
N ASP A 286 -6.73 19.50 -9.06
CA ASP A 286 -6.39 20.69 -8.26
C ASP A 286 -5.52 21.69 -9.05
N TYR A 287 -4.74 21.19 -10.00
CA TYR A 287 -3.92 21.99 -10.89
C TYR A 287 -4.57 22.29 -12.26
N GLY A 288 -5.86 21.96 -12.41
CA GLY A 288 -6.61 22.21 -13.63
C GLY A 288 -6.32 21.20 -14.76
N LEU A 289 -5.68 20.08 -14.45
CA LEU A 289 -5.45 18.99 -15.40
C LEU A 289 -6.62 18.01 -15.33
N HIS A 290 -7.55 18.11 -16.25
CA HIS A 290 -8.68 17.20 -16.36
C HIS A 290 -8.34 16.07 -17.33
N ILE A 291 -8.03 14.89 -16.82
CA ILE A 291 -7.54 13.75 -17.59
C ILE A 291 -8.60 12.65 -17.53
N ALA A 292 -9.06 12.19 -18.71
CA ALA A 292 -9.95 11.05 -18.78
C ALA A 292 -9.26 9.78 -18.24
N GLY A 293 -9.99 8.90 -17.55
CA GLY A 293 -9.37 7.73 -16.99
C GLY A 293 -10.33 6.75 -16.32
N VAL A 294 -9.79 5.63 -15.85
CA VAL A 294 -10.48 4.69 -14.96
C VAL A 294 -9.96 4.88 -13.56
N TYR A 295 -10.80 5.43 -12.68
CA TYR A 295 -10.42 5.82 -11.32
C TYR A 295 -11.08 4.92 -10.28
N HIS A 296 -10.40 4.71 -9.17
CA HIS A 296 -10.80 3.77 -8.11
C HIS A 296 -11.08 4.49 -6.81
N ASP A 297 -12.02 3.96 -6.03
CA ASP A 297 -12.26 4.39 -4.66
C ASP A 297 -11.25 3.73 -3.71
N THR A 298 -10.09 4.35 -3.56
CA THR A 298 -8.99 3.89 -2.69
C THR A 298 -9.39 3.89 -1.21
N GLN A 299 -10.32 4.76 -0.80
CA GLN A 299 -10.85 4.76 0.55
C GLN A 299 -11.64 3.48 0.81
N MET A 300 -12.56 3.11 -0.09
CA MET A 300 -13.35 1.87 0.03
C MET A 300 -12.44 0.64 0.05
N LEU A 301 -11.41 0.60 -0.82
CA LEU A 301 -10.43 -0.49 -0.81
C LEU A 301 -9.74 -0.61 0.55
N GLY A 302 -9.33 0.52 1.15
CA GLY A 302 -8.73 0.56 2.48
C GLY A 302 -9.67 0.12 3.59
N GLU A 303 -10.96 0.46 3.51
CA GLU A 303 -11.99 0.04 4.48
C GLU A 303 -12.18 -1.48 4.46
N ILE A 304 -12.25 -2.09 3.28
CA ILE A 304 -12.41 -3.53 3.12
C ILE A 304 -11.13 -4.28 3.52
N ALA A 305 -9.96 -3.77 3.15
CA ALA A 305 -8.68 -4.35 3.58
C ALA A 305 -8.56 -4.38 5.12
N ALA A 306 -8.94 -3.29 5.78
CA ALA A 306 -8.99 -3.22 7.23
C ALA A 306 -10.01 -4.19 7.83
N GLU A 307 -11.22 -4.28 7.24
CA GLU A 307 -12.25 -5.23 7.68
C GLU A 307 -11.74 -6.67 7.61
N LEU A 308 -11.16 -7.08 6.48
CA LEU A 308 -10.58 -8.42 6.29
C LEU A 308 -9.52 -8.70 7.35
N LEU A 309 -8.59 -7.78 7.55
CA LEU A 309 -7.50 -7.92 8.52
C LEU A 309 -8.03 -8.06 9.95
N PHE A 310 -8.92 -7.17 10.40
CA PHE A 310 -9.44 -7.20 11.76
C PHE A 310 -10.34 -8.41 12.01
N ASN A 311 -11.07 -8.88 11.01
CA ASN A 311 -11.83 -10.12 11.10
C ASN A 311 -10.90 -11.33 11.25
N ALA A 312 -9.78 -11.35 10.51
CA ALA A 312 -8.78 -12.40 10.61
C ALA A 312 -8.07 -12.41 11.97
N ILE A 313 -7.73 -11.24 12.51
CA ILE A 313 -7.12 -11.12 13.85
C ILE A 313 -8.05 -11.63 14.96
N LYS A 314 -9.37 -11.43 14.84
CA LYS A 314 -10.36 -11.81 15.87
C LYS A 314 -10.76 -13.28 15.84
N LYS A 315 -10.57 -13.97 14.72
CA LYS A 315 -11.01 -15.37 14.55
C LYS A 315 -9.84 -16.35 14.74
N PRO A 316 -10.11 -17.56 15.27
CA PRO A 316 -9.14 -18.65 15.29
C PRO A 316 -8.68 -18.99 13.87
N HIS A 317 -7.41 -19.34 13.70
CA HIS A 317 -6.78 -19.56 12.40
C HIS A 317 -7.46 -20.63 11.51
N ASN A 318 -8.09 -21.62 12.12
CA ASN A 318 -8.72 -22.75 11.42
C ASN A 318 -10.14 -22.47 10.87
N ASP A 319 -10.75 -21.31 11.20
CA ASP A 319 -12.14 -21.00 10.82
C ASP A 319 -12.24 -19.86 9.79
N GLN A 320 -11.14 -19.50 9.16
CA GLN A 320 -11.11 -18.37 8.23
C GLN A 320 -11.37 -18.86 6.80
N ALA A 321 -12.56 -18.59 6.27
CA ALA A 321 -12.80 -18.70 4.85
C ALA A 321 -11.97 -17.64 4.11
N VAL A 322 -11.30 -18.05 3.04
CA VAL A 322 -10.60 -17.10 2.14
C VAL A 322 -11.64 -16.18 1.51
N ARG A 323 -11.43 -14.88 1.65
CA ARG A 323 -12.29 -13.85 1.06
C ARG A 323 -11.45 -12.96 0.15
N ARG A 324 -11.83 -12.91 -1.12
CA ARG A 324 -11.14 -12.14 -2.17
C ARG A 324 -12.13 -11.18 -2.80
N GLU A 325 -11.85 -9.89 -2.70
CA GLU A 325 -12.70 -8.83 -3.23
C GLU A 325 -12.03 -8.16 -4.42
N PHE A 326 -12.77 -7.98 -5.51
CA PHE A 326 -12.28 -7.41 -6.76
C PHE A 326 -13.08 -6.17 -7.13
N PHE A 327 -12.38 -5.09 -7.46
CA PHE A 327 -12.98 -3.79 -7.80
C PHE A 327 -12.54 -3.32 -9.19
N THR A 328 -13.46 -2.77 -9.95
CA THR A 328 -13.20 -2.31 -11.35
C THR A 328 -13.24 -0.80 -11.30
N GLY A 329 -13.18 0.05 -10.73
CA GLY A 329 -13.23 1.50 -10.87
C GLY A 329 -14.30 2.03 -11.84
N SER A 330 -14.33 3.32 -12.02
CA SER A 330 -15.29 4.02 -12.87
C SER A 330 -14.56 4.81 -13.96
N LEU A 331 -15.11 4.81 -15.17
CA LEU A 331 -14.65 5.67 -16.26
C LEU A 331 -15.09 7.10 -15.97
N LEU A 332 -14.15 8.02 -15.88
CA LEU A 332 -14.37 9.46 -15.81
C LEU A 332 -13.90 10.12 -17.12
N THR A 333 -14.77 10.91 -17.70
CA THR A 333 -14.51 11.70 -18.92
C THR A 333 -14.80 13.17 -18.60
N HIS A 334 -13.93 14.07 -19.03
CA HIS A 334 -14.06 15.52 -18.82
C HIS A 334 -14.39 16.25 -20.11
#